data_131798a0bc24cf8780b36967f85b0590
#
_entry.id   131798a0bc24cf8780b36967f85b0590
#
_cell.length_a   1.000
_cell.length_b   1.000
_cell.length_c   1.000
_cell.angle_alpha   90.00
_cell.angle_beta   90.00
_cell.angle_gamma   90.00
#
_symmetry.space_group_name_H-M   'P 1'
#
loop_
_entity.id
_entity.type
_entity.pdbx_description
1 polymer ?
#
loop_
_entity_poly.entity_id
_entity_poly.type
_entity_poly.pdbx_seq_one_letter_code
_entity_poly.pdbx_strand_id
1 'polypeptide(L)'
;MRASSSGSSEAVSGLGEASAVQTATQALKEALEASEGVLLPCEPTPEGVLAAVGLTYLARVGRTDRVRLARADACQPMLGEATCAAPPAADASAVALARRVLAGVRRSTGAEAARRIVLACAADGPDAPEAVRRYVRTCFACGRALPLTDPSVLAVDDLARTVTNEVEKTRQFARFSHVADGSWMAVFRPAANTVPLVATHFAERMGTERFCLLDPTRGVAALHEAGERCCQVVRVDAQLASRMERELRLASDEPYVRALWKRLYDGLALEGRGPYERGYDLRTHWMPKRLWEGLVELDPRSADPGAHVPARYAGRQSA
;
A
#
# COMPACT_ATOMS: atom_id res chain seq x y z
N MET A 1 43.29 50.54 -25.65
CA MET A 1 42.12 51.37 -25.28
C MET A 1 41.23 50.52 -24.43
N ARG A 2 40.93 51.03 -23.26
CA ARG A 2 40.14 50.39 -22.18
C ARG A 2 38.68 50.39 -22.55
N ALA A 3 37.96 49.31 -22.28
CA ALA A 3 36.52 49.31 -22.16
C ALA A 3 36.14 48.56 -20.89
N SER A 4 35.48 49.27 -20.05
CA SER A 4 35.13 49.04 -18.67
C SER A 4 34.00 48.01 -18.50
N SER A 5 34.15 47.29 -17.42
CA SER A 5 33.18 46.48 -16.70
C SER A 5 31.86 47.16 -16.39
N SER A 6 30.77 46.52 -16.56
CA SER A 6 29.55 46.74 -15.79
C SER A 6 29.12 45.36 -15.21
N GLY A 7 29.54 45.15 -13.98
CA GLY A 7 28.96 44.14 -13.12
C GLY A 7 27.54 44.57 -12.75
N SER A 8 26.57 43.75 -13.09
CA SER A 8 25.21 43.87 -12.56
C SER A 8 25.04 42.75 -11.54
N SER A 9 24.87 43.20 -10.35
CA SER A 9 24.46 42.55 -9.13
C SER A 9 23.21 41.70 -9.34
N GLU A 10 23.39 40.39 -9.35
CA GLU A 10 22.33 39.45 -9.02
C GLU A 10 22.63 38.87 -7.63
N ALA A 11 22.34 39.70 -6.65
CA ALA A 11 22.19 39.25 -5.28
C ALA A 11 20.76 39.51 -4.86
N VAL A 12 20.18 38.53 -4.18
CA VAL A 12 18.96 38.56 -3.38
C VAL A 12 17.67 38.11 -4.09
N SER A 13 17.40 36.84 -3.95
CA SER A 13 16.09 36.40 -3.47
C SER A 13 16.20 34.96 -2.92
N GLY A 14 16.93 34.80 -1.86
CA GLY A 14 16.93 33.62 -0.99
C GLY A 14 16.04 33.85 0.23
N LEU A 15 14.80 34.25 0.05
CA LEU A 15 13.75 33.99 1.03
C LEU A 15 13.36 32.53 0.83
N GLY A 16 13.98 31.64 1.63
CA GLY A 16 13.70 30.21 1.59
C GLY A 16 12.20 30.01 1.83
N GLU A 17 11.51 29.46 0.83
CA GLU A 17 10.13 29.01 0.97
C GLU A 17 10.07 28.09 2.19
N ALA A 18 9.14 28.38 3.12
CA ALA A 18 8.93 27.54 4.29
C ALA A 18 8.59 26.13 3.81
N SER A 19 9.25 25.10 4.35
CA SER A 19 8.97 23.72 3.96
C SER A 19 7.51 23.36 4.28
N ALA A 20 6.92 22.42 3.51
CA ALA A 20 5.54 21.98 3.75
C ALA A 20 5.30 21.55 5.20
N VAL A 21 6.30 20.93 5.85
CA VAL A 21 6.25 20.59 7.28
C VAL A 21 6.22 21.83 8.18
N GLN A 22 6.99 22.87 7.88
CA GLN A 22 6.97 24.10 8.68
C GLN A 22 5.63 24.81 8.59
N THR A 23 5.09 24.94 7.37
CA THR A 23 3.78 25.53 7.11
C THR A 23 2.67 24.76 7.84
N ALA A 24 2.65 23.44 7.70
CA ALA A 24 1.66 22.58 8.37
C ALA A 24 1.81 22.62 9.91
N THR A 25 3.04 22.72 10.43
CA THR A 25 3.27 22.85 11.88
C THR A 25 2.70 24.16 12.42
N GLN A 26 2.86 25.25 11.70
CA GLN A 26 2.34 26.55 12.10
C GLN A 26 0.80 26.56 12.03
N ALA A 27 0.23 26.06 10.94
CA ALA A 27 -1.22 25.92 10.78
C ALA A 27 -1.85 25.05 11.89
N LEU A 28 -1.18 23.96 12.29
CA LEU A 28 -1.64 23.12 13.41
C LEU A 28 -1.67 23.88 14.73
N LYS A 29 -0.66 24.72 15.03
CA LYS A 29 -0.65 25.53 16.24
C LYS A 29 -1.78 26.55 16.26
N GLU A 30 -1.97 27.28 15.16
CA GLU A 30 -3.05 28.25 14.99
C GLU A 30 -4.44 27.63 15.14
N ALA A 31 -4.65 26.45 14.52
CA ALA A 31 -5.89 25.72 14.65
C ALA A 31 -6.17 25.28 16.11
N LEU A 32 -5.13 24.90 16.87
CA LEU A 32 -5.25 24.52 18.28
C LEU A 32 -5.50 25.72 19.21
N GLU A 33 -5.10 26.91 18.83
CA GLU A 33 -5.44 28.14 19.55
C GLU A 33 -6.90 28.54 19.32
N ALA A 34 -7.42 28.26 18.13
CA ALA A 34 -8.75 28.68 17.70
C ALA A 34 -9.87 27.66 17.98
N SER A 35 -9.55 26.40 18.35
CA SER A 35 -10.54 25.31 18.48
C SER A 35 -10.25 24.42 19.68
N GLU A 36 -11.27 23.66 20.13
CA GLU A 36 -11.14 22.68 21.22
C GLU A 36 -10.34 21.44 20.82
N GLY A 37 -10.41 21.07 19.54
CA GLY A 37 -9.70 19.95 18.96
C GLY A 37 -9.36 20.17 17.50
N VAL A 38 -8.43 19.38 16.97
CA VAL A 38 -8.02 19.46 15.57
C VAL A 38 -8.03 18.06 14.95
N LEU A 39 -8.77 17.91 13.85
CA LEU A 39 -8.66 16.80 12.94
C LEU A 39 -7.51 17.06 11.98
N LEU A 40 -6.59 16.10 11.87
CA LEU A 40 -5.44 16.12 10.97
C LEU A 40 -5.58 15.01 9.93
N PRO A 41 -6.26 15.26 8.80
CA PRO A 41 -6.34 14.31 7.70
C PRO A 41 -4.95 14.05 7.11
N CYS A 42 -4.62 12.77 6.89
CA CYS A 42 -3.35 12.36 6.29
C CYS A 42 -3.55 11.27 5.26
N GLU A 43 -2.63 11.18 4.31
CA GLU A 43 -2.61 10.10 3.33
C GLU A 43 -2.36 8.76 4.04
N PRO A 44 -3.10 7.68 3.67
CA PRO A 44 -2.96 6.35 4.28
C PRO A 44 -1.71 5.62 3.77
N THR A 45 -0.55 6.23 3.99
CA THR A 45 0.77 5.70 3.69
C THR A 45 1.68 5.85 4.91
N PRO A 46 2.74 5.05 5.05
CA PRO A 46 3.70 5.24 6.14
C PRO A 46 4.25 6.66 6.23
N GLU A 47 4.55 7.27 5.07
CA GLU A 47 5.08 8.64 4.98
C GLU A 47 4.05 9.67 5.45
N GLY A 48 2.80 9.57 4.96
CA GLY A 48 1.73 10.50 5.32
C GLY A 48 1.35 10.42 6.79
N VAL A 49 1.10 9.21 7.29
CA VAL A 49 0.71 8.99 8.70
C VAL A 49 1.83 9.39 9.66
N LEU A 50 3.09 8.97 9.39
CA LEU A 50 4.20 9.28 10.28
C LEU A 50 4.62 10.76 10.20
N ALA A 51 4.47 11.43 9.05
CA ALA A 51 4.66 12.88 8.96
C ALA A 51 3.61 13.60 9.82
N ALA A 52 2.33 13.21 9.73
CA ALA A 52 1.25 13.76 10.56
C ALA A 52 1.52 13.53 12.05
N VAL A 53 1.96 12.33 12.45
CA VAL A 53 2.42 12.08 13.83
C VAL A 53 3.58 13.01 14.19
N GLY A 54 4.56 13.16 13.32
CA GLY A 54 5.72 14.03 13.54
C GLY A 54 5.33 15.49 13.76
N LEU A 55 4.33 16.00 13.02
CA LEU A 55 3.78 17.36 13.20
C LEU A 55 3.30 17.59 14.63
N THR A 56 2.61 16.61 15.24
CA THR A 56 2.12 16.75 16.63
C THR A 56 3.27 16.96 17.62
N TYR A 57 4.43 16.33 17.37
CA TYR A 57 5.63 16.54 18.20
C TYR A 57 6.32 17.87 17.93
N LEU A 58 6.39 18.31 16.67
CA LEU A 58 6.94 19.62 16.30
C LEU A 58 6.09 20.78 16.86
N ALA A 59 4.78 20.60 16.85
CA ALA A 59 3.84 21.54 17.47
C ALA A 59 3.80 21.45 19.01
N ARG A 60 4.56 20.52 19.63
CA ARG A 60 4.58 20.24 21.08
C ARG A 60 3.26 19.73 21.67
N VAL A 61 2.43 19.11 20.86
CA VAL A 61 1.12 18.57 21.25
C VAL A 61 1.03 17.04 21.09
N GLY A 62 2.14 16.36 20.91
CA GLY A 62 2.18 14.91 20.68
C GLY A 62 1.64 14.06 21.85
N ARG A 63 1.49 14.64 23.05
CA ARG A 63 0.94 13.96 24.23
C ARG A 63 -0.51 14.32 24.54
N THR A 64 -1.11 15.26 23.81
CA THR A 64 -2.51 15.65 24.02
C THR A 64 -3.47 14.80 23.19
N ASP A 65 -4.69 14.67 23.65
CA ASP A 65 -5.80 14.09 22.90
C ASP A 65 -6.60 15.12 22.07
N ARG A 66 -6.16 16.39 22.05
CA ARG A 66 -6.77 17.46 21.25
C ARG A 66 -6.50 17.32 19.73
N VAL A 67 -5.59 16.45 19.32
CA VAL A 67 -5.32 16.17 17.92
C VAL A 67 -5.71 14.73 17.62
N ARG A 68 -6.55 14.57 16.60
CA ARG A 68 -6.97 13.27 16.07
C ARG A 68 -6.51 13.14 14.63
N LEU A 69 -5.84 12.03 14.31
CA LEU A 69 -5.48 11.70 12.94
C LEU A 69 -6.58 10.87 12.28
N ALA A 70 -6.81 11.13 10.99
CA ALA A 70 -7.73 10.32 10.18
C ALA A 70 -7.23 10.20 8.74
N ARG A 71 -7.76 9.22 8.00
CA ARG A 71 -7.51 9.10 6.57
C ARG A 71 -8.13 10.28 5.83
N ALA A 72 -7.38 10.88 4.92
CA ALA A 72 -7.85 12.03 4.14
C ALA A 72 -9.08 11.72 3.26
N ASP A 73 -9.22 10.47 2.82
CA ASP A 73 -10.32 9.99 1.97
C ASP A 73 -11.56 9.51 2.75
N ALA A 74 -11.50 9.45 4.08
CA ALA A 74 -12.55 8.87 4.93
C ALA A 74 -12.65 9.59 6.29
N CYS A 75 -12.54 10.93 6.31
CA CYS A 75 -12.58 11.70 7.54
C CYS A 75 -13.73 12.70 7.58
N GLN A 76 -14.28 12.88 8.80
CA GLN A 76 -15.26 13.89 9.09
C GLN A 76 -14.90 14.58 10.42
N PRO A 77 -14.84 15.91 10.49
CA PRO A 77 -14.61 16.62 11.75
C PRO A 77 -15.81 16.45 12.69
N MET A 78 -15.53 16.38 13.98
CA MET A 78 -16.54 16.42 15.02
C MET A 78 -16.89 17.87 15.35
N LEU A 79 -18.00 18.05 16.08
CA LEU A 79 -18.39 19.38 16.56
C LEU A 79 -17.26 19.97 17.44
N GLY A 80 -16.83 21.20 17.13
CA GLY A 80 -15.73 21.87 17.82
C GLY A 80 -14.32 21.51 17.35
N GLU A 81 -14.17 20.56 16.40
CA GLU A 81 -12.88 20.29 15.75
C GLU A 81 -12.63 21.21 14.55
N ALA A 82 -11.47 21.86 14.52
CA ALA A 82 -10.94 22.44 13.30
C ALA A 82 -10.25 21.37 12.44
N THR A 83 -10.15 21.61 11.14
CA THR A 83 -9.40 20.71 10.24
C THR A 83 -8.10 21.39 9.81
N CYS A 84 -6.98 20.69 9.95
CA CYS A 84 -5.66 21.14 9.51
C CYS A 84 -5.06 20.07 8.60
N ALA A 85 -4.63 20.45 7.39
CA ALA A 85 -4.05 19.50 6.43
C ALA A 85 -2.64 19.07 6.86
N ALA A 86 -2.37 17.77 6.80
CA ALA A 86 -1.01 17.25 6.86
C ALA A 86 -0.27 17.55 5.53
N PRO A 87 1.07 17.62 5.52
CA PRO A 87 1.83 17.80 4.29
C PRO A 87 1.65 16.58 3.38
N PRO A 88 1.71 16.77 2.04
CA PRO A 88 1.64 15.66 1.11
C PRO A 88 2.69 14.58 1.41
N ALA A 89 2.31 13.31 1.36
CA ALA A 89 3.22 12.20 1.68
C ALA A 89 4.45 12.13 0.77
N ALA A 90 4.36 12.64 -0.46
CA ALA A 90 5.46 12.72 -1.42
C ALA A 90 6.41 13.91 -1.19
N ASP A 91 6.05 14.86 -0.31
CA ASP A 91 6.91 16.00 -0.01
C ASP A 91 8.21 15.57 0.69
N ALA A 92 9.35 16.08 0.25
CA ALA A 92 10.65 15.68 0.77
C ALA A 92 10.80 15.94 2.27
N SER A 93 10.24 17.05 2.79
CA SER A 93 10.27 17.38 4.21
C SER A 93 9.37 16.44 5.02
N ALA A 94 8.22 16.03 4.47
CA ALA A 94 7.31 15.03 5.06
C ALA A 94 7.98 13.66 5.15
N VAL A 95 8.60 13.20 4.06
CA VAL A 95 9.35 11.93 4.02
C VAL A 95 10.50 11.95 5.05
N ALA A 96 11.24 13.06 5.14
CA ALA A 96 12.31 13.19 6.13
C ALA A 96 11.78 13.15 7.57
N LEU A 97 10.64 13.80 7.84
CA LEU A 97 9.99 13.78 9.15
C LEU A 97 9.48 12.38 9.50
N ALA A 98 8.81 11.70 8.57
CA ALA A 98 8.33 10.32 8.75
C ALA A 98 9.48 9.35 9.10
N ARG A 99 10.58 9.45 8.36
CA ARG A 99 11.80 8.65 8.64
C ARG A 99 12.38 8.94 10.03
N ARG A 100 12.37 10.20 10.48
CA ARG A 100 12.83 10.58 11.83
C ARG A 100 11.94 9.97 12.91
N VAL A 101 10.61 9.99 12.76
CA VAL A 101 9.67 9.37 13.70
C VAL A 101 9.91 7.86 13.77
N LEU A 102 9.97 7.19 12.61
CA LEU A 102 10.18 5.74 12.54
C LEU A 102 11.54 5.32 13.15
N ALA A 103 12.59 6.08 12.85
CA ALA A 103 13.91 5.87 13.45
C ALA A 103 13.89 6.10 14.97
N GLY A 104 13.11 7.07 15.44
CA GLY A 104 12.87 7.31 16.87
C GLY A 104 12.24 6.10 17.56
N VAL A 105 11.16 5.56 17.00
CA VAL A 105 10.51 4.33 17.51
C VAL A 105 11.47 3.15 17.49
N ARG A 106 12.21 2.97 16.40
CA ARG A 106 13.20 1.87 16.30
C ARG A 106 14.27 1.94 17.38
N ARG A 107 14.73 3.14 17.74
CA ARG A 107 15.73 3.34 18.82
C ARG A 107 15.12 3.13 20.20
N SER A 108 13.92 3.65 20.46
CA SER A 108 13.29 3.59 21.77
C SER A 108 12.75 2.20 22.09
N THR A 109 12.06 1.58 21.14
CA THR A 109 11.24 0.36 21.37
C THR A 109 11.79 -0.85 20.65
N GLY A 110 12.31 -0.68 19.42
CA GLY A 110 12.91 -1.76 18.65
C GLY A 110 12.39 -1.85 17.21
N ALA A 111 13.00 -2.74 16.42
CA ALA A 111 12.68 -2.90 15.01
C ALA A 111 11.28 -3.48 14.77
N GLU A 112 10.81 -4.36 15.65
CA GLU A 112 9.49 -4.97 15.53
C GLU A 112 8.37 -3.94 15.72
N ALA A 113 8.50 -3.00 16.67
CA ALA A 113 7.55 -1.91 16.82
C ALA A 113 7.49 -1.02 15.57
N ALA A 114 8.62 -0.71 14.97
CA ALA A 114 8.69 0.03 13.72
C ALA A 114 8.05 -0.74 12.55
N ARG A 115 8.27 -2.06 12.46
CA ARG A 115 7.63 -2.93 11.46
C ARG A 115 6.11 -2.93 11.60
N ARG A 116 5.58 -3.08 12.82
CA ARG A 116 4.13 -3.04 13.10
C ARG A 116 3.49 -1.73 12.66
N ILE A 117 4.16 -0.60 12.87
CA ILE A 117 3.69 0.70 12.39
C ILE A 117 3.56 0.71 10.85
N VAL A 118 4.57 0.26 10.13
CA VAL A 118 4.53 0.23 8.66
C VAL A 118 3.37 -0.64 8.16
N LEU A 119 3.17 -1.81 8.78
CA LEU A 119 2.03 -2.67 8.47
C LEU A 119 0.69 -1.98 8.80
N ALA A 120 0.55 -1.40 9.99
CA ALA A 120 -0.70 -0.73 10.38
C ALA A 120 -1.06 0.44 9.46
N CYS A 121 -0.08 1.18 8.93
CA CYS A 121 -0.31 2.23 7.93
C CYS A 121 -0.84 1.71 6.59
N ALA A 122 -0.67 0.43 6.30
CA ALA A 122 -1.20 -0.21 5.08
C ALA A 122 -2.65 -0.71 5.26
N ALA A 123 -3.21 -0.65 6.46
CA ALA A 123 -4.59 -1.05 6.72
C ALA A 123 -5.59 0.01 6.22
N ASP A 124 -6.74 -0.43 5.74
CA ASP A 124 -7.81 0.45 5.24
C ASP A 124 -8.75 1.00 6.32
N GLY A 125 -8.55 0.66 7.57
CA GLY A 125 -9.38 1.14 8.67
C GLY A 125 -9.34 2.68 8.77
N PRO A 126 -10.50 3.36 8.92
CA PRO A 126 -10.55 4.82 9.05
C PRO A 126 -9.76 5.33 10.26
N ASP A 127 -9.70 4.53 11.32
CA ASP A 127 -9.01 4.85 12.56
C ASP A 127 -7.54 4.42 12.60
N ALA A 128 -7.03 3.79 11.53
CA ALA A 128 -5.65 3.30 11.49
C ALA A 128 -4.60 4.41 11.76
N PRO A 129 -4.71 5.64 11.20
CA PRO A 129 -3.77 6.71 11.50
C PRO A 129 -3.76 7.10 12.99
N GLU A 130 -4.94 7.16 13.63
CA GLU A 130 -5.05 7.49 15.04
C GLU A 130 -4.49 6.37 15.93
N ALA A 131 -4.74 5.10 15.59
CA ALA A 131 -4.14 3.97 16.28
C ALA A 131 -2.61 4.02 16.23
N VAL A 132 -2.04 4.33 15.07
CA VAL A 132 -0.58 4.53 14.89
C VAL A 132 -0.09 5.69 15.74
N ARG A 133 -0.78 6.85 15.78
CA ARG A 133 -0.39 8.00 16.60
C ARG A 133 -0.31 7.61 18.08
N ARG A 134 -1.35 6.95 18.60
CA ARG A 134 -1.41 6.50 20.00
C ARG A 134 -0.30 5.51 20.31
N TYR A 135 -0.08 4.55 19.42
CA TYR A 135 0.99 3.56 19.55
C TYR A 135 2.39 4.22 19.57
N VAL A 136 2.67 5.18 18.67
CA VAL A 136 3.94 5.92 18.69
C VAL A 136 4.12 6.66 20.02
N ARG A 137 3.05 7.27 20.56
CA ARG A 137 3.06 7.90 21.88
C ARG A 137 3.47 6.91 22.98
N THR A 138 2.86 5.72 22.99
CA THR A 138 3.17 4.64 23.93
C THR A 138 4.60 4.14 23.76
N CYS A 139 5.08 3.98 22.52
CA CYS A 139 6.48 3.63 22.23
C CYS A 139 7.49 4.62 22.83
N PHE A 140 7.22 5.91 22.73
CA PHE A 140 8.11 6.94 23.30
C PHE A 140 7.98 7.10 24.81
N ALA A 141 6.83 6.72 25.40
CA ALA A 141 6.62 6.77 26.84
C ALA A 141 7.23 5.56 27.55
N CYS A 142 7.06 4.35 27.01
CA CYS A 142 7.40 3.08 27.67
C CYS A 142 8.73 2.48 27.17
N GLY A 143 9.23 2.93 26.02
CA GLY A 143 10.43 2.38 25.41
C GLY A 143 10.28 0.89 25.08
N ARG A 144 11.25 0.06 25.52
CA ARG A 144 11.25 -1.38 25.25
C ARG A 144 10.22 -2.18 26.08
N ALA A 145 9.72 -1.61 27.16
CA ALA A 145 8.75 -2.26 28.06
C ALA A 145 7.31 -1.92 27.66
N LEU A 146 6.95 -2.17 26.38
CA LEU A 146 5.58 -1.96 25.91
C LEU A 146 4.60 -2.84 26.71
N PRO A 147 3.55 -2.24 27.30
CA PRO A 147 2.51 -3.00 27.96
C PRO A 147 1.62 -3.69 26.92
N LEU A 148 1.67 -5.01 26.85
CA LEU A 148 0.93 -5.79 25.85
C LEU A 148 -0.60 -5.67 25.97
N THR A 149 -1.09 -5.20 27.11
CA THR A 149 -2.53 -4.96 27.37
C THR A 149 -2.96 -3.52 27.08
N ASP A 150 -2.04 -2.64 26.67
CA ASP A 150 -2.38 -1.27 26.31
C ASP A 150 -3.27 -1.25 25.06
N PRO A 151 -4.40 -0.53 25.05
CA PRO A 151 -5.32 -0.50 23.91
C PRO A 151 -4.65 -0.04 22.61
N SER A 152 -3.66 0.86 22.66
CA SER A 152 -2.95 1.31 21.47
C SER A 152 -2.02 0.23 20.90
N VAL A 153 -1.44 -0.62 21.76
CA VAL A 153 -0.61 -1.76 21.36
C VAL A 153 -1.49 -2.82 20.71
N LEU A 154 -2.60 -3.18 21.35
CA LEU A 154 -3.55 -4.16 20.80
C LEU A 154 -4.13 -3.72 19.45
N ALA A 155 -4.52 -2.44 19.32
CA ALA A 155 -5.06 -1.92 18.07
C ALA A 155 -4.06 -2.03 16.91
N VAL A 156 -2.80 -1.65 17.12
CA VAL A 156 -1.76 -1.76 16.08
C VAL A 156 -1.38 -3.21 15.80
N ASP A 157 -1.37 -4.09 16.79
CA ASP A 157 -1.14 -5.52 16.59
C ASP A 157 -2.25 -6.17 15.75
N ASP A 158 -3.51 -5.81 15.96
CA ASP A 158 -4.64 -6.30 15.17
C ASP A 158 -4.57 -5.80 13.72
N LEU A 159 -4.27 -4.52 13.51
CA LEU A 159 -4.05 -3.97 12.17
C LEU A 159 -2.89 -4.65 11.46
N ALA A 160 -1.75 -4.79 12.12
CA ALA A 160 -0.56 -5.42 11.55
C ALA A 160 -0.80 -6.90 11.20
N ARG A 161 -1.54 -7.64 12.04
CA ARG A 161 -1.93 -9.03 11.79
C ARG A 161 -2.86 -9.13 10.59
N THR A 162 -3.86 -8.25 10.49
CA THR A 162 -4.78 -8.18 9.36
C THR A 162 -4.04 -7.94 8.04
N VAL A 163 -3.14 -6.97 8.03
CA VAL A 163 -2.33 -6.66 6.85
C VAL A 163 -1.37 -7.81 6.51
N THR A 164 -0.73 -8.43 7.50
CA THR A 164 0.14 -9.59 7.27
C THR A 164 -0.62 -10.75 6.60
N ASN A 165 -1.81 -11.06 7.08
CA ASN A 165 -2.67 -12.09 6.48
C ASN A 165 -3.06 -11.72 5.05
N GLU A 166 -3.28 -10.45 4.76
CA GLU A 166 -3.62 -9.99 3.42
C GLU A 166 -2.41 -9.99 2.46
N VAL A 167 -1.22 -9.70 2.96
CA VAL A 167 0.05 -9.88 2.24
C VAL A 167 0.23 -11.34 1.82
N GLU A 168 0.01 -12.30 2.71
CA GLU A 168 0.10 -13.72 2.38
C GLU A 168 -0.94 -14.13 1.33
N LYS A 169 -2.19 -13.64 1.42
CA LYS A 169 -3.20 -13.87 0.38
C LYS A 169 -2.78 -13.27 -0.96
N THR A 170 -2.20 -12.08 -0.97
CA THR A 170 -1.71 -11.45 -2.20
C THR A 170 -0.62 -12.32 -2.85
N ARG A 171 0.34 -12.81 -2.07
CA ARG A 171 1.41 -13.71 -2.56
C ARG A 171 0.88 -15.02 -3.13
N GLN A 172 -0.16 -15.59 -2.50
CA GLN A 172 -0.71 -16.89 -2.88
C GLN A 172 -1.69 -16.79 -4.05
N PHE A 173 -2.46 -15.72 -4.14
CA PHE A 173 -3.62 -15.62 -5.02
C PHE A 173 -3.49 -14.59 -6.15
N ALA A 174 -2.48 -13.73 -6.18
CA ALA A 174 -2.25 -12.91 -7.35
C ALA A 174 -1.88 -13.79 -8.56
N ARG A 175 -2.61 -13.62 -9.67
CA ARG A 175 -2.40 -14.34 -10.93
C ARG A 175 -1.91 -13.37 -11.98
N PHE A 176 -0.74 -13.66 -12.51
CA PHE A 176 -0.18 -12.90 -13.62
C PHE A 176 -0.60 -13.51 -14.93
N SER A 177 -1.11 -12.69 -15.82
CA SER A 177 -1.47 -13.06 -17.19
C SER A 177 -0.44 -12.52 -18.15
N HIS A 178 -0.11 -13.30 -19.16
CA HIS A 178 0.80 -12.89 -20.23
C HIS A 178 0.10 -11.89 -21.15
N VAL A 179 0.73 -10.75 -21.38
CA VAL A 179 0.21 -9.65 -22.18
C VAL A 179 0.82 -9.69 -23.57
N ALA A 180 0.10 -9.16 -24.57
CA ALA A 180 0.50 -9.19 -25.98
C ALA A 180 1.84 -8.50 -26.25
N ASP A 181 2.29 -7.59 -25.39
CA ASP A 181 3.59 -6.93 -25.49
C ASP A 181 4.75 -7.74 -24.86
N GLY A 182 4.48 -8.96 -24.39
CA GLY A 182 5.45 -9.84 -23.75
C GLY A 182 5.66 -9.59 -22.27
N SER A 183 4.92 -8.67 -21.65
CA SER A 183 4.94 -8.44 -20.21
C SER A 183 3.92 -9.31 -19.48
N TRP A 184 3.97 -9.28 -18.14
CA TRP A 184 3.01 -9.95 -17.27
C TRP A 184 2.21 -8.93 -16.48
N MET A 185 0.91 -9.12 -16.36
CA MET A 185 0.05 -8.23 -15.57
C MET A 185 -0.82 -9.01 -14.60
N ALA A 186 -0.82 -8.58 -13.35
CA ALA A 186 -1.77 -9.02 -12.34
C ALA A 186 -2.62 -7.83 -11.87
N VAL A 187 -3.93 -8.00 -11.87
CA VAL A 187 -4.88 -7.08 -11.24
C VAL A 187 -5.39 -7.76 -9.98
N PHE A 188 -5.20 -7.15 -8.83
CA PHE A 188 -5.54 -7.74 -7.55
C PHE A 188 -6.15 -6.69 -6.62
N ARG A 189 -7.26 -7.04 -5.94
CA ARG A 189 -8.01 -6.14 -5.04
C ARG A 189 -7.92 -6.64 -3.60
N PRO A 190 -6.79 -6.41 -2.93
CA PRO A 190 -6.61 -6.82 -1.54
C PRO A 190 -7.45 -5.96 -0.58
N ALA A 191 -7.67 -6.43 0.65
CA ALA A 191 -8.34 -5.66 1.71
C ALA A 191 -7.39 -4.71 2.49
N ALA A 192 -6.15 -4.55 2.02
CA ALA A 192 -5.15 -3.64 2.56
C ALA A 192 -4.18 -3.22 1.45
N ASN A 193 -3.43 -2.16 1.64
CA ASN A 193 -2.41 -1.72 0.67
C ASN A 193 -1.19 -2.68 0.68
N THR A 194 -1.34 -3.83 0.01
CA THR A 194 -0.32 -4.87 0.02
C THR A 194 0.72 -4.72 -1.09
N VAL A 195 0.42 -3.99 -2.18
CA VAL A 195 1.32 -3.88 -3.35
C VAL A 195 2.74 -3.48 -2.97
N PRO A 196 2.99 -2.42 -2.16
CA PRO A 196 4.35 -2.07 -1.75
C PRO A 196 5.03 -3.15 -0.89
N LEU A 197 4.23 -3.95 -0.16
CA LEU A 197 4.74 -4.95 0.78
C LEU A 197 5.10 -6.28 0.09
N VAL A 198 4.53 -6.56 -1.08
CA VAL A 198 4.79 -7.79 -1.85
C VAL A 198 5.69 -7.55 -3.07
N ALA A 199 5.99 -6.30 -3.41
CA ALA A 199 6.75 -5.93 -4.60
C ALA A 199 8.10 -6.67 -4.68
N THR A 200 8.86 -6.68 -3.60
CA THR A 200 10.16 -7.40 -3.53
C THR A 200 9.98 -8.91 -3.73
N HIS A 201 8.95 -9.51 -3.13
CA HIS A 201 8.67 -10.94 -3.29
C HIS A 201 8.45 -11.32 -4.76
N PHE A 202 7.66 -10.53 -5.50
CA PHE A 202 7.42 -10.79 -6.92
C PHE A 202 8.64 -10.46 -7.78
N ALA A 203 9.43 -9.43 -7.46
CA ALA A 203 10.70 -9.16 -8.13
C ALA A 203 11.68 -10.33 -8.00
N GLU A 204 11.80 -10.92 -6.81
CA GLU A 204 12.64 -12.10 -6.58
C GLU A 204 12.11 -13.33 -7.34
N ARG A 205 10.79 -13.52 -7.38
CA ARG A 205 10.15 -14.68 -8.02
C ARG A 205 10.16 -14.62 -9.54
N MET A 206 10.00 -13.43 -10.11
CA MET A 206 9.83 -13.18 -11.56
C MET A 206 10.97 -12.32 -12.12
N GLY A 207 12.16 -12.41 -11.54
CA GLY A 207 13.28 -11.50 -11.79
C GLY A 207 13.72 -11.35 -13.26
N THR A 208 13.43 -12.33 -14.13
CA THR A 208 13.71 -12.28 -15.55
C THR A 208 12.58 -11.67 -16.38
N GLU A 209 11.43 -11.40 -15.75
CA GLU A 209 10.22 -10.99 -16.44
C GLU A 209 9.88 -9.53 -16.16
N ARG A 210 9.38 -8.83 -17.16
CA ARG A 210 8.75 -7.51 -16.98
C ARG A 210 7.33 -7.71 -16.52
N PHE A 211 6.94 -7.08 -15.40
CA PHE A 211 5.58 -7.23 -14.90
C PHE A 211 5.01 -5.95 -14.26
N CYS A 212 3.69 -5.93 -14.19
CA CYS A 212 2.91 -4.97 -13.42
C CYS A 212 1.96 -5.71 -12.46
N LEU A 213 2.01 -5.36 -11.17
CA LEU A 213 1.00 -5.74 -10.19
C LEU A 213 0.19 -4.50 -9.83
N LEU A 214 -1.08 -4.47 -10.20
CA LEU A 214 -1.99 -3.34 -10.05
C LEU A 214 -3.05 -3.60 -8.98
N ASP A 215 -3.17 -2.70 -8.01
CA ASP A 215 -4.35 -2.54 -7.16
C ASP A 215 -5.18 -1.34 -7.65
N PRO A 216 -6.22 -1.56 -8.45
CA PRO A 216 -7.03 -0.47 -9.00
C PRO A 216 -7.89 0.22 -7.94
N THR A 217 -8.17 -0.45 -6.82
CA THR A 217 -8.96 0.12 -5.72
C THR A 217 -8.24 1.29 -5.05
N ARG A 218 -6.90 1.18 -4.90
CA ARG A 218 -6.08 2.20 -4.26
C ARG A 218 -5.26 3.03 -5.24
N GLY A 219 -5.31 2.69 -6.54
CA GLY A 219 -4.48 3.33 -7.56
C GLY A 219 -3.00 3.17 -7.27
N VAL A 220 -2.56 1.94 -6.95
CA VAL A 220 -1.16 1.63 -6.67
C VAL A 220 -0.70 0.49 -7.55
N ALA A 221 0.44 0.66 -8.21
CA ALA A 221 1.06 -0.39 -9.01
C ALA A 221 2.52 -0.61 -8.65
N ALA A 222 2.96 -1.86 -8.69
CA ALA A 222 4.37 -2.23 -8.69
C ALA A 222 4.79 -2.60 -10.11
N LEU A 223 5.75 -1.86 -10.65
CA LEU A 223 6.33 -2.06 -11.98
C LEU A 223 7.72 -2.67 -11.82
N HIS A 224 7.99 -3.73 -12.57
CA HIS A 224 9.27 -4.42 -12.57
C HIS A 224 9.81 -4.53 -14.00
N GLU A 225 11.04 -4.15 -14.18
CA GLU A 225 11.80 -4.38 -15.41
C GLU A 225 12.65 -5.64 -15.30
N ALA A 226 12.77 -6.36 -16.42
CA ALA A 226 13.49 -7.63 -16.46
C ALA A 226 14.94 -7.47 -15.98
N GLY A 227 15.35 -8.30 -15.05
CA GLY A 227 16.71 -8.29 -14.47
C GLY A 227 16.94 -7.28 -13.34
N GLU A 228 15.97 -6.42 -13.04
CA GLU A 228 16.06 -5.51 -11.89
C GLU A 228 15.82 -6.26 -10.57
N ARG A 229 16.41 -5.75 -9.49
CA ARG A 229 16.24 -6.35 -8.15
C ARG A 229 15.01 -5.84 -7.41
N CYS A 230 14.47 -4.71 -7.84
CA CYS A 230 13.41 -4.01 -7.14
C CYS A 230 12.31 -3.59 -8.11
N CYS A 231 11.09 -3.52 -7.61
CA CYS A 231 9.99 -2.86 -8.32
C CYS A 231 9.99 -1.37 -8.04
N GLN A 232 9.56 -0.59 -9.01
CA GLN A 232 9.11 0.77 -8.82
C GLN A 232 7.64 0.77 -8.39
N VAL A 233 7.35 1.27 -7.19
CA VAL A 233 5.97 1.44 -6.73
C VAL A 233 5.50 2.84 -7.12
N VAL A 234 4.41 2.91 -7.87
CA VAL A 234 3.85 4.15 -8.42
C VAL A 234 2.38 4.32 -8.04
N ARG A 235 1.93 5.58 -7.99
CA ARG A 235 0.51 5.89 -7.94
C ARG A 235 -0.05 5.95 -9.36
N VAL A 236 -1.24 5.40 -9.53
CA VAL A 236 -1.98 5.33 -10.80
C VAL A 236 -3.33 5.97 -10.54
N ASP A 237 -3.70 6.97 -11.35
CA ASP A 237 -5.04 7.55 -11.23
C ASP A 237 -6.13 6.54 -11.61
N ALA A 238 -7.36 6.77 -11.14
CA ALA A 238 -8.48 5.85 -11.34
C ALA A 238 -8.85 5.64 -12.81
N GLN A 239 -8.65 6.66 -13.66
CA GLN A 239 -8.94 6.55 -15.10
C GLN A 239 -7.90 5.66 -15.79
N LEU A 240 -6.62 5.88 -15.48
CA LEU A 240 -5.53 5.07 -16.01
C LEU A 240 -5.63 3.62 -15.51
N ALA A 241 -5.89 3.40 -14.21
CA ALA A 241 -6.08 2.06 -13.65
C ALA A 241 -7.22 1.30 -14.35
N SER A 242 -8.38 1.96 -14.52
CA SER A 242 -9.52 1.38 -15.24
C SER A 242 -9.24 1.13 -16.72
N ARG A 243 -8.42 1.97 -17.34
CA ARG A 243 -8.00 1.79 -18.73
C ARG A 243 -7.05 0.61 -18.87
N MET A 244 -6.03 0.51 -18.02
CA MET A 244 -5.11 -0.63 -17.99
C MET A 244 -5.85 -1.96 -17.83
N GLU A 245 -6.88 -2.01 -17.00
CA GLU A 245 -7.67 -3.21 -16.78
C GLU A 245 -8.57 -3.56 -17.98
N ARG A 246 -9.27 -2.58 -18.56
CA ARG A 246 -10.20 -2.81 -19.69
C ARG A 246 -9.50 -3.05 -21.03
N GLU A 247 -8.37 -2.39 -21.26
CA GLU A 247 -7.64 -2.45 -22.53
C GLU A 247 -6.53 -3.52 -22.52
N LEU A 248 -6.48 -4.35 -21.45
CA LEU A 248 -5.53 -5.42 -21.32
C LEU A 248 -5.67 -6.41 -22.48
N ARG A 249 -4.69 -6.42 -23.38
CA ARG A 249 -4.61 -7.38 -24.49
C ARG A 249 -3.76 -8.57 -24.05
N LEU A 250 -4.41 -9.69 -23.84
CA LEU A 250 -3.72 -10.93 -23.50
C LEU A 250 -2.91 -11.45 -24.70
N ALA A 251 -1.83 -12.14 -24.43
CA ALA A 251 -1.08 -12.90 -25.43
C ALA A 251 -1.98 -13.97 -26.07
N SER A 252 -1.73 -14.29 -27.30
CA SER A 252 -2.59 -15.19 -28.11
C SER A 252 -2.76 -16.59 -27.51
N ASP A 253 -1.82 -17.03 -26.70
CA ASP A 253 -1.82 -18.35 -26.04
C ASP A 253 -2.31 -18.32 -24.58
N GLU A 254 -2.51 -17.14 -24.01
CA GLU A 254 -2.98 -17.01 -22.62
C GLU A 254 -4.31 -17.76 -22.37
N PRO A 255 -5.32 -17.71 -23.28
CA PRO A 255 -6.54 -18.50 -23.09
C PRO A 255 -6.28 -20.01 -22.98
N TYR A 256 -5.33 -20.54 -23.73
CA TYR A 256 -4.95 -21.95 -23.63
C TYR A 256 -4.26 -22.25 -22.31
N VAL A 257 -3.33 -21.40 -21.87
CA VAL A 257 -2.62 -21.58 -20.58
C VAL A 257 -3.61 -21.54 -19.42
N ARG A 258 -4.58 -20.63 -19.45
CA ARG A 258 -5.66 -20.55 -18.43
C ARG A 258 -6.52 -21.82 -18.41
N ALA A 259 -6.89 -22.32 -19.58
CA ALA A 259 -7.66 -23.54 -19.70
C ALA A 259 -6.89 -24.77 -19.18
N LEU A 260 -5.59 -24.84 -19.48
CA LEU A 260 -4.71 -25.90 -18.98
C LEU A 260 -4.58 -25.85 -17.45
N TRP A 261 -4.41 -24.64 -16.89
CA TRP A 261 -4.36 -24.42 -15.45
C TRP A 261 -5.67 -24.85 -14.76
N LYS A 262 -6.82 -24.48 -15.35
CA LYS A 262 -8.12 -24.91 -14.82
C LYS A 262 -8.28 -26.42 -14.81
N ARG A 263 -7.91 -27.11 -15.89
CA ARG A 263 -7.94 -28.58 -15.94
C ARG A 263 -7.05 -29.22 -14.88
N LEU A 264 -5.84 -28.70 -14.70
CA LEU A 264 -4.94 -29.17 -13.64
C LEU A 264 -5.57 -28.98 -12.26
N TYR A 265 -6.14 -27.82 -12.01
CA TYR A 265 -6.79 -27.51 -10.74
C TYR A 265 -7.99 -28.45 -10.48
N ASP A 266 -8.85 -28.64 -11.47
CA ASP A 266 -10.02 -29.53 -11.37
C ASP A 266 -9.59 -31.01 -11.19
N GLY A 267 -8.52 -31.44 -11.85
CA GLY A 267 -7.96 -32.80 -11.70
C GLY A 267 -7.26 -33.06 -10.36
N LEU A 268 -6.83 -31.99 -9.66
CA LEU A 268 -6.22 -32.06 -8.33
C LEU A 268 -7.23 -31.74 -7.22
N ALA A 269 -8.48 -31.41 -7.56
CA ALA A 269 -9.52 -31.07 -6.60
C ALA A 269 -9.77 -32.25 -5.66
N LEU A 270 -9.65 -31.99 -4.37
CA LEU A 270 -9.98 -32.98 -3.35
C LEU A 270 -11.50 -33.14 -3.25
N GLU A 271 -11.97 -34.41 -3.24
CA GLU A 271 -13.35 -34.70 -2.91
C GLU A 271 -13.73 -34.09 -1.55
N GLY A 272 -14.98 -33.66 -1.39
CA GLY A 272 -15.46 -33.03 -0.16
C GLY A 272 -15.24 -31.53 -0.04
N ARG A 273 -14.75 -30.84 -1.11
CA ARG A 273 -14.56 -29.37 -1.13
C ARG A 273 -15.46 -28.60 -2.09
N GLY A 274 -16.43 -29.25 -2.70
CA GLY A 274 -17.43 -28.63 -3.57
C GLY A 274 -18.38 -27.67 -2.81
N PRO A 275 -19.21 -26.86 -3.54
CA PRO A 275 -20.12 -25.88 -2.95
C PRO A 275 -21.14 -26.45 -1.96
N TYR A 276 -21.42 -27.75 -2.06
CA TYR A 276 -22.39 -28.48 -1.24
C TYR A 276 -21.73 -29.43 -0.23
N GLU A 277 -20.40 -29.34 -0.07
CA GLU A 277 -19.62 -30.27 0.73
C GLU A 277 -19.02 -29.57 1.96
N ARG A 278 -18.73 -30.34 3.02
CA ARG A 278 -18.20 -29.83 4.29
C ARG A 278 -16.91 -28.99 4.20
N GLY A 279 -16.08 -29.24 3.18
CA GLY A 279 -14.83 -28.51 2.99
C GLY A 279 -14.98 -27.12 2.35
N TYR A 280 -16.19 -26.75 1.91
CA TYR A 280 -16.45 -25.49 1.24
C TYR A 280 -16.21 -24.26 2.15
N ASP A 281 -16.71 -24.29 3.38
CA ASP A 281 -16.52 -23.18 4.33
C ASP A 281 -15.05 -22.98 4.69
N LEU A 282 -14.29 -24.07 4.85
CA LEU A 282 -12.85 -24.02 5.07
C LEU A 282 -12.13 -23.37 3.88
N ARG A 283 -12.50 -23.73 2.66
CA ARG A 283 -11.96 -23.13 1.44
C ARG A 283 -12.27 -21.65 1.37
N THR A 284 -13.50 -21.21 1.67
CA THR A 284 -13.89 -19.79 1.65
C THR A 284 -13.22 -18.98 2.74
N HIS A 285 -12.85 -19.60 3.86
CA HIS A 285 -12.08 -18.96 4.91
C HIS A 285 -10.65 -18.63 4.44
N TRP A 286 -9.95 -19.58 3.83
CA TRP A 286 -8.58 -19.39 3.33
C TRP A 286 -8.52 -18.57 2.04
N MET A 287 -9.51 -18.74 1.17
CA MET A 287 -9.63 -18.10 -0.13
C MET A 287 -10.98 -17.35 -0.20
N PRO A 288 -11.07 -16.12 0.34
CA PRO A 288 -12.32 -15.35 0.37
C PRO A 288 -12.90 -15.12 -1.03
N LYS A 289 -14.23 -15.18 -1.15
CA LYS A 289 -14.95 -15.06 -2.44
C LYS A 289 -14.60 -13.77 -3.21
N ARG A 290 -14.25 -12.69 -2.52
CA ARG A 290 -13.80 -11.43 -3.16
C ARG A 290 -12.55 -11.59 -4.04
N LEU A 291 -11.74 -12.64 -3.83
CA LEU A 291 -10.54 -12.93 -4.62
C LEU A 291 -10.82 -13.82 -5.83
N TRP A 292 -12.01 -14.43 -5.91
CA TRP A 292 -12.31 -15.46 -6.92
C TRP A 292 -12.40 -14.90 -8.34
N GLU A 293 -12.81 -13.65 -8.50
CA GLU A 293 -12.88 -12.99 -9.80
C GLU A 293 -11.52 -12.97 -10.53
N GLY A 294 -10.42 -12.84 -9.77
CA GLY A 294 -9.06 -12.88 -10.32
C GLY A 294 -8.47 -14.29 -10.49
N LEU A 295 -9.19 -15.34 -10.05
CA LEU A 295 -8.72 -16.73 -10.06
C LEU A 295 -9.37 -17.48 -11.21
N VAL A 296 -8.60 -17.70 -12.27
CA VAL A 296 -9.05 -18.41 -13.50
C VAL A 296 -9.68 -19.76 -13.18
N GLU A 297 -9.11 -20.47 -12.22
CA GLU A 297 -9.60 -21.76 -11.75
C GLU A 297 -10.98 -21.73 -11.08
N LEU A 298 -11.39 -20.57 -10.58
CA LEU A 298 -12.67 -20.38 -9.90
C LEU A 298 -13.66 -19.50 -10.69
N ASP A 299 -13.23 -18.90 -11.80
CA ASP A 299 -14.11 -18.12 -12.66
C ASP A 299 -14.95 -19.06 -13.53
N PRO A 300 -16.28 -19.09 -13.35
CA PRO A 300 -17.15 -19.92 -14.18
C PRO A 300 -17.18 -19.49 -15.66
N ARG A 301 -16.71 -18.27 -15.96
CA ARG A 301 -16.61 -17.74 -17.33
C ARG A 301 -15.27 -18.10 -17.99
N SER A 302 -14.31 -18.64 -17.23
CA SER A 302 -13.03 -19.09 -17.80
C SER A 302 -13.29 -20.23 -18.77
N ALA A 303 -13.11 -19.93 -20.05
CA ALA A 303 -13.64 -20.67 -21.17
C ALA A 303 -13.16 -22.12 -21.29
N ASP A 304 -13.97 -22.85 -22.04
CA ASP A 304 -13.73 -24.20 -22.54
C ASP A 304 -12.33 -24.32 -23.16
N PRO A 305 -11.58 -25.31 -22.67
CA PRO A 305 -10.25 -25.63 -23.20
C PRO A 305 -10.22 -26.30 -24.59
N GLY A 306 -11.34 -26.48 -25.24
CA GLY A 306 -11.39 -26.87 -26.67
C GLY A 306 -10.71 -25.87 -27.58
N ALA A 307 -10.21 -24.78 -27.04
CA ALA A 307 -9.44 -23.78 -27.71
C ALA A 307 -8.17 -24.35 -28.33
N HIS A 308 -7.91 -23.95 -29.55
CA HIS A 308 -6.75 -24.20 -30.37
C HIS A 308 -5.43 -24.26 -29.59
N VAL A 309 -4.71 -25.38 -29.70
CA VAL A 309 -3.38 -25.55 -29.11
C VAL A 309 -2.39 -24.67 -29.89
N PRO A 310 -1.78 -23.66 -29.29
CA PRO A 310 -0.79 -22.82 -29.96
C PRO A 310 0.38 -23.67 -30.48
N ALA A 311 0.93 -23.31 -31.64
CA ALA A 311 1.99 -24.05 -32.32
C ALA A 311 3.21 -24.38 -31.43
N ARG A 312 3.56 -23.49 -30.49
CA ARG A 312 4.67 -23.69 -29.54
C ARG A 312 4.46 -24.87 -28.56
N TYR A 313 3.23 -25.35 -28.41
CA TYR A 313 2.89 -26.49 -27.56
C TYR A 313 2.51 -27.75 -28.35
N ALA A 314 2.29 -27.65 -29.65
CA ALA A 314 1.82 -28.76 -30.50
C ALA A 314 2.79 -29.94 -30.58
N GLY A 315 4.08 -29.71 -30.39
CA GLY A 315 5.12 -30.76 -30.45
C GLY A 315 5.36 -31.53 -29.14
N ARG A 316 4.68 -31.22 -28.04
CA ARG A 316 4.88 -31.82 -26.73
C ARG A 316 3.86 -32.89 -26.36
N GLN A 317 2.91 -33.18 -27.25
CA GLN A 317 1.85 -34.20 -26.99
C GLN A 317 2.21 -35.62 -27.44
N SER A 318 3.43 -35.86 -27.93
CA SER A 318 3.86 -37.13 -28.50
C SER A 318 5.03 -37.76 -27.75
N ALA A 319 5.20 -37.50 -26.45
CA ALA A 319 6.21 -38.18 -25.64
C ALA A 319 5.59 -38.80 -24.39
#